data_7af58f00268f546e813e840da9f762bf
#
_entry.id   7af58f00268f546e813e840da9f762bf
#
_cell.length_a   1.000
_cell.length_b   1.000
_cell.length_c   1.000
_cell.angle_alpha   90.00
_cell.angle_beta   90.00
_cell.angle_gamma   90.00
#
_symmetry.space_group_name_H-M   'P 1'
#
loop_
_entity.id
_entity.type
_entity.pdbx_description
1 polymer ?
#
loop_
_entity_poly.entity_id
_entity_poly.type
_entity_poly.pdbx_seq_one_letter_code
_entity_poly.pdbx_strand_id
1 'polypeptide(L)'
;MNKGLAYCICSVFLAGMMISCKEDEPLKYVDLRYLAEDSYELPSASPETIRIQVKSTDPWIVYGKDNRWCSISPAEGPANQLFEVEIKYTDNVDLDDRLDTLIIKSEHWIGKSIPVRQKGIAYLELDGAENIVLDQFGASGTFSVRANQNWTIVPDVSASWLTIDVCSGTGDGTVSYGTTQHNKGEKRTANIKILDRHGELVMIVPITQDGVELVPEYTLVKTDFSSKTLSINVTSNSEWTVVKEDEGLQWLNFEDIYFEGNGVLNVSLTENNGNAIRTAFVKLLTPEVEDAEQVVKTIIIRQAHDPAPEYNEYDEYELDEWIINGPDNKLSSLATVGDDLKIQGAQKIHRYHMPSGNYDFYFKEASAGSMPVIYFQSGDLDFRWHTNPTAGKTNLKVVDKGKEKSFDNLNVAFDNAAPHVLGIRMSGDKDGYLVMSWLLDGKVLGSYTADGSDIQTSEMIFSKDVEFHVFIGAYESGTANHYTVWDAWQYTLPYDFIDWGE
;
A
#
# COMPACT_ATOMS: atom_id res chain seq x y z
N MET A 1 -21.53 23.90 13.45
CA MET A 1 -21.43 25.38 13.40
C MET A 1 -22.85 25.94 13.55
N ASN A 2 -23.03 26.68 14.61
CA ASN A 2 -24.33 27.24 15.09
C ASN A 2 -25.03 28.07 14.01
N LYS A 3 -26.35 27.85 13.89
CA LYS A 3 -27.25 28.87 13.34
C LYS A 3 -28.25 29.25 14.40
N GLY A 4 -28.16 30.49 14.81
CA GLY A 4 -28.98 31.08 15.83
C GLY A 4 -30.43 31.34 15.39
N LEU A 5 -31.28 31.17 16.31
CA LEU A 5 -32.69 31.54 16.28
C LEU A 5 -32.82 33.08 16.30
N ALA A 6 -33.54 33.64 15.35
CA ALA A 6 -33.95 35.04 15.37
C ALA A 6 -35.42 35.13 15.80
N TYR A 7 -35.67 35.62 16.99
CA TYR A 7 -37.00 36.05 17.43
C TYR A 7 -37.31 37.41 16.81
N CYS A 8 -38.42 37.51 16.11
CA CYS A 8 -38.99 38.78 15.67
C CYS A 8 -40.10 39.21 16.62
N ILE A 9 -39.79 40.18 17.45
CA ILE A 9 -40.79 40.87 18.30
C ILE A 9 -41.31 42.05 17.50
N CYS A 10 -42.58 42.01 17.17
CA CYS A 10 -43.27 43.14 16.52
C CYS A 10 -44.00 43.95 17.56
N SER A 11 -43.46 45.12 17.91
CA SER A 11 -44.10 46.13 18.75
C SER A 11 -44.95 47.05 17.86
N VAL A 12 -46.22 47.07 18.09
CA VAL A 12 -47.16 48.03 17.41
C VAL A 12 -47.40 49.20 18.31
N PHE A 13 -47.05 50.39 17.83
CA PHE A 13 -47.38 51.66 18.43
C PHE A 13 -48.82 52.09 18.09
N LEU A 14 -49.56 52.45 19.13
CA LEU A 14 -50.91 53.01 19.04
C LEU A 14 -50.83 54.52 18.80
N ALA A 15 -51.45 55.00 17.74
CA ALA A 15 -51.83 56.41 17.60
C ALA A 15 -53.37 56.53 17.58
N GLY A 16 -53.91 57.23 18.52
CA GLY A 16 -55.32 57.34 18.69
C GLY A 16 -56.06 58.28 17.76
N MET A 17 -57.28 57.93 17.42
CA MET A 17 -58.30 58.84 16.94
C MET A 17 -59.60 58.49 17.68
N MET A 18 -60.18 59.41 18.49
CA MET A 18 -61.49 59.31 19.10
C MET A 18 -62.53 59.50 17.99
N ILE A 19 -63.47 58.56 17.91
CA ILE A 19 -64.77 58.75 17.29
C ILE A 19 -65.75 57.86 18.08
N SER A 20 -66.71 58.56 18.69
CA SER A 20 -68.09 58.24 19.08
C SER A 20 -68.46 56.79 19.45
N CYS A 21 -68.93 56.67 20.67
CA CYS A 21 -69.48 55.49 21.27
C CYS A 21 -70.63 54.83 20.47
N LYS A 22 -70.43 53.62 20.07
CA LYS A 22 -71.35 52.52 20.25
C LYS A 22 -70.72 51.64 21.32
N GLU A 23 -71.54 51.14 22.25
CA GLU A 23 -71.12 50.15 23.23
C GLU A 23 -70.48 48.98 22.40
N ASP A 24 -69.21 48.96 22.33
CA ASP A 24 -68.46 47.77 21.85
C ASP A 24 -68.64 46.74 22.95
N GLU A 25 -69.28 45.61 22.61
CA GLU A 25 -69.22 44.43 23.45
C GLU A 25 -67.70 44.13 23.63
N PRO A 26 -67.26 43.85 24.88
CA PRO A 26 -65.83 43.59 25.14
C PRO A 26 -65.35 42.44 24.17
N LEU A 27 -64.30 42.69 23.38
CA LEU A 27 -63.65 41.66 22.58
C LEU A 27 -63.41 40.42 23.43
N LYS A 28 -64.20 39.39 23.18
CA LYS A 28 -64.16 38.14 23.94
C LYS A 28 -62.85 37.48 23.60
N TYR A 29 -61.90 37.50 24.54
CA TYR A 29 -60.62 36.81 24.35
C TYR A 29 -60.88 35.32 24.39
N VAL A 30 -60.62 34.67 23.19
CA VAL A 30 -60.74 33.24 23.07
C VAL A 30 -59.34 32.59 23.30
N ASP A 31 -59.24 31.79 24.35
CA ASP A 31 -58.07 30.98 24.68
C ASP A 31 -58.36 29.55 24.30
N LEU A 32 -57.81 29.14 23.14
CA LEU A 32 -57.86 27.76 22.66
C LEU A 32 -56.49 27.10 22.87
N ARG A 33 -56.43 26.16 23.77
CA ARG A 33 -55.23 25.37 24.09
C ARG A 33 -55.41 23.94 23.61
N TYR A 34 -54.33 23.41 23.07
CA TYR A 34 -54.29 22.02 22.62
C TYR A 34 -52.90 21.43 22.91
N LEU A 35 -52.88 20.11 23.11
CA LEU A 35 -51.64 19.31 23.16
C LEU A 35 -51.75 18.27 22.05
N ALA A 36 -50.97 18.44 21.02
CA ALA A 36 -50.89 17.59 19.85
C ALA A 36 -49.52 17.74 19.18
N GLU A 37 -49.10 16.78 18.43
CA GLU A 37 -47.90 16.85 17.59
C GLU A 37 -48.10 17.87 16.44
N ASP A 38 -47.01 18.27 15.81
CA ASP A 38 -47.07 19.18 14.67
C ASP A 38 -47.51 18.45 13.36
N SER A 39 -47.29 17.16 13.28
CA SER A 39 -47.76 16.27 12.19
C SER A 39 -47.82 14.82 12.67
N TYR A 40 -48.56 13.98 11.94
CA TYR A 40 -48.62 12.54 12.16
C TYR A 40 -48.32 11.77 10.92
N GLU A 41 -47.42 10.76 11.05
CA GLU A 41 -47.14 9.74 10.03
C GLU A 41 -47.75 8.41 10.52
N LEU A 42 -48.68 7.85 9.76
CA LEU A 42 -49.41 6.63 10.12
C LEU A 42 -49.04 5.48 9.14
N PRO A 43 -48.93 4.23 9.64
CA PRO A 43 -48.82 3.07 8.77
C PRO A 43 -50.10 2.85 7.95
N SER A 44 -49.98 2.08 6.85
CA SER A 44 -51.13 1.73 5.99
C SER A 44 -52.14 0.88 6.76
N ALA A 45 -51.69 -0.10 7.53
CA ALA A 45 -52.55 -1.02 8.28
C ALA A 45 -52.46 -0.77 9.82
N SER A 46 -53.61 -0.93 10.50
CA SER A 46 -53.71 -0.84 11.95
C SER A 46 -53.06 0.42 12.54
N PRO A 47 -53.40 1.61 12.02
CA PRO A 47 -52.82 2.84 12.54
C PRO A 47 -53.17 3.06 13.99
N GLU A 48 -52.22 3.56 14.75
CA GLU A 48 -52.45 3.89 16.16
C GLU A 48 -53.48 5.03 16.30
N THR A 49 -54.26 4.97 17.36
CA THR A 49 -55.21 6.06 17.72
C THR A 49 -54.42 7.30 18.09
N ILE A 50 -54.64 8.39 17.37
CA ILE A 50 -54.10 9.70 17.76
C ILE A 50 -54.92 10.24 18.94
N ARG A 51 -54.26 10.70 20.00
CA ARG A 51 -54.88 11.34 21.16
C ARG A 51 -54.37 12.75 21.27
N ILE A 52 -55.29 13.70 21.30
CA ILE A 52 -55.00 15.12 21.53
C ILE A 52 -55.79 15.64 22.69
N GLN A 53 -55.27 16.64 23.39
CA GLN A 53 -56.02 17.33 24.44
C GLN A 53 -56.45 18.72 23.96
N VAL A 54 -57.69 19.07 24.20
CA VAL A 54 -58.26 20.35 23.79
C VAL A 54 -58.98 21.01 24.96
N LYS A 55 -58.73 22.29 25.17
CA LYS A 55 -59.45 23.16 26.11
C LYS A 55 -59.66 24.53 25.49
N SER A 56 -60.85 25.07 25.51
CA SER A 56 -61.16 26.41 24.99
C SER A 56 -62.11 27.18 25.92
N THR A 57 -62.03 28.49 25.89
CA THR A 57 -62.98 29.39 26.50
C THR A 57 -64.27 29.51 25.73
N ASP A 58 -64.31 29.07 24.46
CA ASP A 58 -65.50 28.94 23.63
C ASP A 58 -65.78 27.48 23.31
N PRO A 59 -66.97 27.10 22.85
CA PRO A 59 -67.19 25.78 22.25
C PRO A 59 -66.26 25.54 21.14
N TRP A 60 -65.67 24.33 21.07
CA TRP A 60 -64.66 23.94 20.10
C TRP A 60 -65.11 22.73 19.30
N ILE A 61 -64.50 22.57 18.12
CA ILE A 61 -64.66 21.40 17.29
C ILE A 61 -63.30 20.93 16.77
N VAL A 62 -63.19 19.60 16.52
CA VAL A 62 -62.07 18.95 15.86
C VAL A 62 -62.63 18.16 14.70
N TYR A 63 -62.07 18.30 13.50
CA TYR A 63 -62.49 17.53 12.32
C TYR A 63 -61.28 17.30 11.40
N GLY A 64 -61.38 16.21 10.61
CA GLY A 64 -60.48 15.97 9.49
C GLY A 64 -60.98 16.71 8.27
N LYS A 65 -60.11 17.28 7.49
CA LYS A 65 -60.45 17.94 6.23
C LYS A 65 -61.04 16.94 5.22
N ASP A 66 -60.50 15.71 5.24
CA ASP A 66 -61.13 14.57 4.56
C ASP A 66 -61.62 13.57 5.60
N ASN A 67 -62.86 13.67 6.00
CA ASN A 67 -63.47 12.89 7.05
C ASN A 67 -63.97 11.48 6.61
N ARG A 68 -63.67 11.05 5.39
CA ARG A 68 -64.16 9.74 4.86
C ARG A 68 -63.44 8.55 5.51
N TRP A 69 -62.27 8.76 6.07
CA TRP A 69 -61.39 7.70 6.58
C TRP A 69 -60.84 7.93 7.99
N CYS A 70 -61.37 8.95 8.68
CA CYS A 70 -61.12 9.15 10.13
C CYS A 70 -62.40 9.26 10.90
N SER A 71 -62.42 8.85 12.16
CA SER A 71 -63.45 9.07 13.13
C SER A 71 -62.85 9.79 14.36
N ILE A 72 -63.63 10.77 14.86
CA ILE A 72 -63.16 11.65 15.95
C ILE A 72 -64.17 11.61 17.08
N SER A 73 -63.72 11.37 18.32
CA SER A 73 -64.58 11.31 19.48
C SER A 73 -63.89 11.83 20.74
N PRO A 74 -64.48 12.81 21.45
CA PRO A 74 -65.57 13.68 20.97
C PRO A 74 -65.09 14.62 19.86
N ALA A 75 -65.94 14.92 18.87
CA ALA A 75 -65.62 15.83 17.77
C ALA A 75 -65.84 17.31 18.15
N GLU A 76 -66.58 17.55 19.20
CA GLU A 76 -66.90 18.89 19.73
C GLU A 76 -66.97 18.88 21.26
N GLY A 77 -66.83 20.03 21.88
CA GLY A 77 -66.94 20.15 23.32
C GLY A 77 -67.31 21.54 23.74
N PRO A 78 -67.91 21.67 24.99
CA PRO A 78 -68.28 22.94 25.58
C PRO A 78 -67.08 23.78 25.99
N ALA A 79 -67.33 25.04 26.23
CA ALA A 79 -66.34 25.97 26.78
C ALA A 79 -65.82 25.54 28.18
N ASN A 80 -64.59 25.93 28.49
CA ASN A 80 -63.94 25.88 29.81
C ASN A 80 -63.67 24.48 30.41
N GLN A 81 -63.79 23.41 29.60
CA GLN A 81 -63.51 22.04 30.04
C GLN A 81 -62.38 21.44 29.17
N LEU A 82 -61.52 20.62 29.82
CA LEU A 82 -60.46 19.86 29.15
C LEU A 82 -61.04 18.56 28.68
N PHE A 83 -60.78 18.24 27.41
CA PHE A 83 -61.14 16.97 26.79
C PHE A 83 -59.90 16.28 26.19
N GLU A 84 -59.87 14.96 26.27
CA GLU A 84 -59.07 14.09 25.43
C GLU A 84 -59.92 13.69 24.24
N VAL A 85 -59.37 13.94 23.04
CA VAL A 85 -60.00 13.62 21.77
C VAL A 85 -59.26 12.47 21.11
N GLU A 86 -59.95 11.37 20.83
CA GLU A 86 -59.43 10.24 20.11
C GLU A 86 -59.74 10.37 18.59
N ILE A 87 -58.72 10.24 17.78
CA ILE A 87 -58.86 10.23 16.30
C ILE A 87 -58.35 8.87 15.78
N LYS A 88 -59.27 8.14 15.12
CA LYS A 88 -59.00 6.81 14.59
C LYS A 88 -59.11 6.84 13.07
N TYR A 89 -58.07 6.41 12.41
CA TYR A 89 -58.01 6.25 10.94
C TYR A 89 -58.28 4.81 10.57
N THR A 90 -58.98 4.60 9.45
CA THR A 90 -59.12 3.27 8.83
C THR A 90 -57.83 2.87 8.14
N ASP A 91 -57.68 1.58 7.83
CA ASP A 91 -56.56 1.12 7.02
C ASP A 91 -56.58 1.80 5.63
N ASN A 92 -55.38 2.12 5.13
CA ASN A 92 -55.21 2.59 3.78
C ASN A 92 -54.91 1.38 2.92
N VAL A 93 -55.85 0.99 2.07
CA VAL A 93 -55.75 -0.14 1.12
C VAL A 93 -55.34 0.29 -0.28
N ASP A 94 -55.19 1.59 -0.49
CA ASP A 94 -54.71 2.13 -1.76
C ASP A 94 -53.18 2.04 -1.89
N LEU A 95 -52.71 1.98 -3.09
CA LEU A 95 -51.26 1.96 -3.34
C LEU A 95 -50.59 3.26 -2.92
N ASP A 96 -51.29 4.39 -2.99
CA ASP A 96 -50.76 5.71 -2.66
C ASP A 96 -50.94 6.07 -1.22
N ASP A 97 -50.00 6.90 -0.70
CA ASP A 97 -50.15 7.61 0.52
C ASP A 97 -51.38 8.51 0.42
N ARG A 98 -52.13 8.63 1.52
CA ARG A 98 -53.22 9.59 1.61
C ARG A 98 -52.95 10.66 2.67
N LEU A 99 -53.43 11.85 2.41
CA LEU A 99 -53.18 13.03 3.23
C LEU A 99 -54.50 13.56 3.79
N ASP A 100 -54.49 13.89 5.07
CA ASP A 100 -55.54 14.61 5.71
C ASP A 100 -54.94 15.80 6.51
N THR A 101 -55.83 16.65 6.98
CA THR A 101 -55.46 17.75 7.89
C THR A 101 -56.49 17.78 9.00
N LEU A 102 -56.04 17.48 10.23
CA LEU A 102 -56.86 17.69 11.40
C LEU A 102 -56.95 19.19 11.71
N ILE A 103 -58.13 19.70 11.88
CA ILE A 103 -58.39 21.09 12.19
C ILE A 103 -59.02 21.18 13.56
N ILE A 104 -58.38 21.96 14.45
CA ILE A 104 -58.91 22.33 15.78
C ILE A 104 -59.30 23.77 15.69
N LYS A 105 -60.58 24.08 15.97
CA LYS A 105 -61.06 25.46 15.97
C LYS A 105 -62.14 25.70 17.00
N SER A 106 -62.38 26.95 17.34
CA SER A 106 -63.56 27.41 18.08
C SER A 106 -64.42 28.30 17.20
N GLU A 107 -65.55 28.77 17.74
CA GLU A 107 -66.49 29.64 16.99
C GLU A 107 -65.78 30.91 16.48
N HIS A 108 -64.91 31.48 17.28
CA HIS A 108 -64.27 32.76 17.00
C HIS A 108 -62.77 32.65 16.60
N TRP A 109 -62.18 31.42 16.58
CA TRP A 109 -60.77 31.23 16.27
C TRP A 109 -60.43 29.88 15.66
N ILE A 110 -59.59 29.91 14.62
CA ILE A 110 -58.97 28.71 14.04
C ILE A 110 -57.69 28.45 14.79
N GLY A 111 -57.61 27.40 15.63
CA GLY A 111 -56.50 27.11 16.48
C GLY A 111 -55.31 26.50 15.77
N LYS A 112 -55.48 25.35 15.18
CA LYS A 112 -54.37 24.59 14.55
C LYS A 112 -54.86 23.74 13.42
N SER A 113 -53.98 23.65 12.39
CA SER A 113 -54.08 22.65 11.31
C SER A 113 -52.89 21.69 11.44
N ILE A 114 -53.14 20.40 11.56
CA ILE A 114 -52.14 19.36 11.78
C ILE A 114 -52.18 18.41 10.60
N PRO A 115 -51.11 18.34 9.79
CA PRO A 115 -51.01 17.41 8.69
C PRO A 115 -50.98 15.95 9.19
N VAL A 116 -51.71 15.08 8.54
CA VAL A 116 -51.67 13.63 8.75
C VAL A 116 -51.37 12.96 7.42
N ARG A 117 -50.29 12.17 7.38
CA ARG A 117 -49.96 11.34 6.24
C ARG A 117 -50.09 9.88 6.62
N GLN A 118 -50.89 9.14 5.89
CA GLN A 118 -50.98 7.70 6.08
C GLN A 118 -50.41 6.99 4.86
N LYS A 119 -49.44 6.09 5.12
CA LYS A 119 -48.79 5.31 4.05
C LYS A 119 -49.74 4.52 3.25
N GLY A 120 -49.46 4.42 1.94
CA GLY A 120 -50.11 3.44 1.04
C GLY A 120 -49.52 2.05 1.22
N ILE A 121 -50.09 1.08 0.56
CA ILE A 121 -49.61 -0.32 0.57
C ILE A 121 -48.62 -0.61 -0.54
N ALA A 122 -48.22 0.39 -1.33
CA ALA A 122 -47.25 0.18 -2.38
C ALA A 122 -45.90 -0.25 -1.81
N TYR A 123 -45.31 -1.29 -2.36
CA TYR A 123 -43.96 -1.70 -2.11
C TYR A 123 -43.24 -2.04 -3.43
N LEU A 124 -41.94 -1.87 -3.41
CA LEU A 124 -41.00 -2.23 -4.47
C LEU A 124 -39.65 -2.56 -3.82
N GLU A 125 -39.27 -3.83 -3.92
CA GLU A 125 -38.05 -4.37 -3.33
C GLU A 125 -37.30 -5.18 -4.38
N LEU A 126 -35.99 -5.29 -4.23
CA LEU A 126 -35.16 -6.14 -5.07
C LEU A 126 -34.54 -7.27 -4.25
N ASP A 127 -34.34 -8.40 -4.89
CA ASP A 127 -33.62 -9.54 -4.33
C ASP A 127 -32.58 -10.01 -5.36
N GLY A 128 -31.33 -10.17 -4.90
CA GLY A 128 -30.20 -10.55 -5.74
C GLY A 128 -29.60 -9.41 -6.58
N ALA A 129 -29.92 -8.14 -6.24
CA ALA A 129 -29.41 -6.96 -6.94
C ALA A 129 -28.34 -6.18 -6.15
N GLU A 130 -27.90 -6.67 -5.01
CA GLU A 130 -26.90 -6.04 -4.16
C GLU A 130 -25.51 -6.35 -4.70
N ASN A 131 -24.73 -5.33 -5.11
CA ASN A 131 -23.33 -5.47 -5.53
C ASN A 131 -23.10 -6.52 -6.64
N ILE A 132 -23.64 -6.31 -7.82
CA ILE A 132 -23.37 -7.18 -8.95
C ILE A 132 -21.95 -6.91 -9.46
N VAL A 133 -21.04 -7.84 -9.19
CA VAL A 133 -19.65 -7.81 -9.67
C VAL A 133 -19.44 -9.01 -10.60
N LEU A 134 -18.97 -8.74 -11.80
CA LEU A 134 -18.75 -9.71 -12.85
C LEU A 134 -17.29 -9.74 -13.26
N ASP A 135 -16.81 -10.87 -13.72
CA ASP A 135 -15.48 -11.00 -14.30
C ASP A 135 -15.38 -10.35 -15.69
N GLN A 136 -14.18 -10.33 -16.25
CA GLN A 136 -13.93 -9.71 -17.57
C GLN A 136 -14.50 -10.50 -18.75
N PHE A 137 -14.85 -11.78 -18.59
CA PHE A 137 -15.27 -12.61 -19.74
C PHE A 137 -16.67 -12.32 -20.26
N GLY A 138 -17.43 -11.55 -19.50
CA GLY A 138 -18.84 -11.34 -19.76
C GLY A 138 -19.69 -12.43 -19.10
N ALA A 139 -20.81 -12.02 -18.59
CA ALA A 139 -21.73 -12.89 -17.90
C ALA A 139 -23.17 -12.47 -18.13
N SER A 140 -24.09 -13.38 -17.85
CA SER A 140 -25.50 -13.09 -17.70
C SER A 140 -25.96 -13.48 -16.31
N GLY A 141 -26.92 -12.76 -15.78
CA GLY A 141 -27.50 -13.04 -14.48
C GLY A 141 -28.93 -12.52 -14.39
N THR A 142 -29.54 -12.73 -13.26
CA THR A 142 -30.89 -12.26 -12.97
C THR A 142 -30.96 -11.68 -11.57
N PHE A 143 -31.88 -10.73 -11.40
CA PHE A 143 -32.38 -10.33 -10.09
C PHE A 143 -33.90 -10.30 -10.08
N SER A 144 -34.50 -10.41 -8.92
CA SER A 144 -35.95 -10.42 -8.77
C SER A 144 -36.46 -9.06 -8.31
N VAL A 145 -37.58 -8.64 -8.88
CA VAL A 145 -38.36 -7.51 -8.42
C VAL A 145 -39.58 -8.05 -7.66
N ARG A 146 -39.76 -7.65 -6.43
CA ARG A 146 -40.96 -7.93 -5.61
C ARG A 146 -41.75 -6.64 -5.46
N ALA A 147 -42.93 -6.61 -6.02
CA ALA A 147 -43.73 -5.40 -6.04
C ALA A 147 -45.22 -5.71 -6.10
N ASN A 148 -46.06 -4.80 -5.64
CA ASN A 148 -47.48 -4.80 -5.88
C ASN A 148 -47.95 -3.64 -6.79
N GLN A 149 -46.99 -3.02 -7.47
CA GLN A 149 -47.17 -1.87 -8.33
C GLN A 149 -46.43 -2.03 -9.64
N ASN A 150 -46.65 -1.07 -10.58
CA ASN A 150 -45.84 -0.98 -11.79
C ASN A 150 -44.45 -0.48 -11.43
N TRP A 151 -43.45 -0.95 -12.18
CA TRP A 151 -42.07 -0.50 -12.07
C TRP A 151 -41.43 -0.35 -13.45
N THR A 152 -40.40 0.47 -13.52
CA THR A 152 -39.62 0.71 -14.73
C THR A 152 -38.14 0.64 -14.42
N ILE A 153 -37.38 0.03 -15.32
CA ILE A 153 -35.91 -0.04 -15.27
C ILE A 153 -35.34 0.87 -16.33
N VAL A 154 -34.41 1.73 -15.91
CA VAL A 154 -33.70 2.62 -16.83
C VAL A 154 -32.21 2.28 -16.73
N PRO A 155 -31.67 1.55 -17.72
CA PRO A 155 -30.25 1.27 -17.78
C PRO A 155 -29.47 2.53 -18.11
N ASP A 156 -28.18 2.54 -17.75
CA ASP A 156 -27.26 3.58 -18.16
C ASP A 156 -27.04 3.53 -19.68
N VAL A 157 -27.52 4.55 -20.37
CA VAL A 157 -27.45 4.63 -21.85
C VAL A 157 -26.00 4.74 -22.37
N SER A 158 -25.04 5.13 -21.52
CA SER A 158 -23.62 5.18 -21.86
C SER A 158 -22.96 3.81 -21.82
N ALA A 159 -23.57 2.84 -21.13
CA ALA A 159 -23.06 1.49 -20.95
C ALA A 159 -23.54 0.53 -22.04
N SER A 160 -23.09 0.72 -23.27
CA SER A 160 -23.45 -0.15 -24.42
C SER A 160 -23.07 -1.63 -24.24
N TRP A 161 -22.21 -1.91 -23.28
CA TRP A 161 -21.77 -3.24 -22.90
C TRP A 161 -22.75 -3.99 -21.98
N LEU A 162 -23.75 -3.30 -21.42
CA LEU A 162 -24.78 -3.84 -20.53
C LEU A 162 -26.11 -3.95 -21.28
N THR A 163 -26.71 -5.13 -21.28
CA THR A 163 -28.02 -5.38 -21.81
C THR A 163 -29.00 -5.76 -20.69
N ILE A 164 -30.21 -5.25 -20.74
CA ILE A 164 -31.32 -5.58 -19.85
C ILE A 164 -32.46 -6.07 -20.71
N ASP A 165 -33.03 -7.24 -20.41
CA ASP A 165 -34.08 -7.86 -21.22
C ASP A 165 -35.47 -7.31 -20.92
N VAL A 166 -35.75 -6.94 -19.67
CA VAL A 166 -37.06 -6.45 -19.24
C VAL A 166 -36.88 -5.06 -18.60
N CYS A 167 -37.45 -4.05 -19.26
CA CYS A 167 -37.34 -2.68 -18.80
C CYS A 167 -38.57 -2.16 -18.02
N SER A 168 -39.63 -2.96 -17.86
CA SER A 168 -40.82 -2.61 -17.07
C SER A 168 -41.64 -3.84 -16.71
N GLY A 169 -42.40 -3.74 -15.63
CA GLY A 169 -43.29 -4.82 -15.18
C GLY A 169 -44.40 -4.33 -14.27
N THR A 170 -45.29 -5.25 -13.90
CA THR A 170 -46.35 -5.04 -12.93
C THR A 170 -46.35 -6.19 -11.92
N GLY A 171 -46.29 -5.88 -10.65
CA GLY A 171 -46.15 -6.91 -9.61
C GLY A 171 -44.74 -7.54 -9.61
N ASP A 172 -44.66 -8.77 -9.10
CA ASP A 172 -43.40 -9.50 -9.07
C ASP A 172 -42.87 -9.80 -10.47
N GLY A 173 -41.57 -9.76 -10.63
CA GLY A 173 -40.91 -10.02 -11.91
C GLY A 173 -39.45 -10.45 -11.74
N THR A 174 -38.89 -10.97 -12.84
CA THR A 174 -37.48 -11.29 -12.94
C THR A 174 -36.87 -10.48 -14.07
N VAL A 175 -35.71 -9.90 -13.81
CA VAL A 175 -34.95 -9.08 -14.76
C VAL A 175 -33.66 -9.80 -15.06
N SER A 176 -33.38 -10.06 -16.34
CA SER A 176 -32.11 -10.61 -16.76
C SER A 176 -31.22 -9.48 -17.27
N TYR A 177 -29.95 -9.61 -16.97
CA TYR A 177 -28.93 -8.74 -17.52
C TYR A 177 -27.82 -9.56 -18.19
N GLY A 178 -27.18 -8.95 -19.16
CA GLY A 178 -26.01 -9.53 -19.82
C GLY A 178 -24.94 -8.48 -20.06
N THR A 179 -23.68 -8.90 -19.99
CA THR A 179 -22.54 -8.05 -20.27
C THR A 179 -21.68 -8.65 -21.37
N THR A 180 -21.08 -7.80 -22.20
CA THR A 180 -20.07 -8.23 -23.16
C THR A 180 -18.72 -8.39 -22.48
N GLN A 181 -17.81 -9.15 -23.10
CA GLN A 181 -16.44 -9.28 -22.62
C GLN A 181 -15.76 -7.90 -22.48
N HIS A 182 -14.96 -7.76 -21.43
CA HIS A 182 -14.19 -6.53 -21.15
C HIS A 182 -12.69 -6.80 -21.27
N ASN A 183 -12.08 -6.24 -22.31
CA ASN A 183 -10.68 -6.53 -22.67
C ASN A 183 -9.71 -5.40 -22.27
N LYS A 184 -10.14 -4.44 -21.43
CA LYS A 184 -9.29 -3.35 -20.92
C LYS A 184 -8.87 -3.63 -19.50
N GLY A 185 -7.72 -3.08 -19.10
CA GLY A 185 -7.18 -3.27 -17.75
C GLY A 185 -7.97 -2.58 -16.64
N GLU A 186 -8.82 -1.59 -16.96
CA GLU A 186 -9.60 -0.86 -15.95
C GLU A 186 -10.98 -1.48 -15.78
N LYS A 187 -11.50 -1.50 -14.55
CA LYS A 187 -12.90 -1.88 -14.27
C LYS A 187 -13.85 -0.92 -14.96
N ARG A 188 -15.03 -1.42 -15.38
CA ARG A 188 -16.11 -0.60 -15.86
C ARG A 188 -17.36 -0.76 -15.00
N THR A 189 -18.13 0.31 -14.86
CA THR A 189 -19.33 0.35 -14.02
C THR A 189 -20.48 0.97 -14.76
N ALA A 190 -21.69 0.51 -14.45
CA ALA A 190 -22.94 1.08 -14.92
C ALA A 190 -23.97 1.07 -13.80
N ASN A 191 -24.95 1.96 -13.87
CA ASN A 191 -26.03 2.05 -12.91
C ASN A 191 -27.36 1.74 -13.58
N ILE A 192 -28.11 0.82 -12.99
CA ILE A 192 -29.52 0.56 -13.36
C ILE A 192 -30.39 1.33 -12.37
N LYS A 193 -31.24 2.21 -12.86
CA LYS A 193 -32.22 2.94 -12.05
C LYS A 193 -33.54 2.20 -12.04
N ILE A 194 -34.09 1.99 -10.86
CA ILE A 194 -35.41 1.40 -10.67
C ILE A 194 -36.35 2.52 -10.24
N LEU A 195 -37.40 2.70 -11.04
CA LEU A 195 -38.43 3.70 -10.84
C LEU A 195 -39.77 3.03 -10.44
N ASP A 196 -40.51 3.68 -9.59
CA ASP A 196 -41.87 3.27 -9.22
C ASP A 196 -42.90 3.62 -10.29
N ARG A 197 -44.18 3.38 -10.00
CA ARG A 197 -45.32 3.67 -10.90
C ARG A 197 -45.48 5.16 -11.23
N HIS A 198 -44.91 6.07 -10.43
CA HIS A 198 -44.93 7.51 -10.67
C HIS A 198 -43.71 8.01 -11.46
N GLY A 199 -42.76 7.10 -11.75
CA GLY A 199 -41.47 7.46 -12.33
C GLY A 199 -40.48 8.04 -11.34
N GLU A 200 -40.76 7.89 -10.05
CA GLU A 200 -39.86 8.32 -8.98
C GLU A 200 -38.74 7.29 -8.77
N LEU A 201 -37.52 7.77 -8.53
CA LEU A 201 -36.36 6.91 -8.28
C LEU A 201 -36.49 6.22 -6.93
N VAL A 202 -36.61 4.90 -6.93
CA VAL A 202 -36.66 4.09 -5.70
C VAL A 202 -35.25 3.63 -5.31
N MET A 203 -34.46 3.12 -6.27
CA MET A 203 -33.11 2.64 -6.00
C MET A 203 -32.23 2.65 -7.25
N ILE A 204 -30.93 2.51 -7.00
CA ILE A 204 -29.89 2.35 -8.03
C ILE A 204 -29.19 1.02 -7.77
N VAL A 205 -29.08 0.19 -8.80
CA VAL A 205 -28.33 -1.07 -8.79
C VAL A 205 -27.01 -0.83 -9.54
N PRO A 206 -25.88 -0.80 -8.87
CA PRO A 206 -24.59 -0.72 -9.53
C PRO A 206 -24.19 -2.10 -10.08
N ILE A 207 -23.74 -2.12 -11.33
CA ILE A 207 -23.11 -3.29 -11.96
C ILE A 207 -21.66 -2.93 -12.23
N THR A 208 -20.74 -3.71 -11.71
CA THR A 208 -19.30 -3.58 -11.94
C THR A 208 -18.82 -4.79 -12.71
N GLN A 209 -18.00 -4.55 -13.73
CA GLN A 209 -17.29 -5.62 -14.41
C GLN A 209 -15.80 -5.40 -14.31
N ASP A 210 -15.08 -6.43 -13.89
CA ASP A 210 -13.64 -6.39 -13.75
C ASP A 210 -12.98 -6.25 -15.12
N GLY A 211 -11.83 -5.58 -15.13
CA GLY A 211 -10.97 -5.53 -16.30
C GLY A 211 -9.99 -6.69 -16.33
N VAL A 212 -9.20 -6.74 -17.39
CA VAL A 212 -8.09 -7.68 -17.50
C VAL A 212 -6.98 -7.27 -16.54
N GLU A 213 -6.65 -8.13 -15.61
CA GLU A 213 -5.52 -7.98 -14.70
C GLU A 213 -4.29 -8.67 -15.30
N LEU A 214 -3.18 -7.96 -15.37
CA LEU A 214 -1.86 -8.49 -15.74
C LEU A 214 -0.81 -7.67 -15.00
N VAL A 215 -0.35 -8.17 -13.87
CA VAL A 215 0.50 -7.42 -12.94
C VAL A 215 1.73 -8.25 -12.59
N PRO A 216 2.91 -7.92 -13.13
CA PRO A 216 4.16 -8.52 -12.69
C PRO A 216 4.55 -7.97 -11.29
N GLU A 217 5.16 -8.82 -10.48
CA GLU A 217 5.68 -8.47 -9.15
C GLU A 217 6.69 -7.31 -9.23
N TYR A 218 7.50 -7.29 -10.28
CA TYR A 218 8.51 -6.25 -10.53
C TYR A 218 8.40 -5.73 -11.96
N THR A 219 8.53 -4.42 -12.12
CA THR A 219 8.67 -3.76 -13.44
C THR A 219 10.13 -3.47 -13.80
N LEU A 220 11.02 -3.50 -12.81
CA LEU A 220 12.46 -3.36 -12.96
C LEU A 220 13.17 -4.39 -12.08
N VAL A 221 14.00 -5.20 -12.69
CA VAL A 221 14.86 -6.17 -12.00
C VAL A 221 16.30 -5.81 -12.29
N LYS A 222 17.08 -5.54 -11.25
CA LYS A 222 18.54 -5.35 -11.31
C LYS A 222 19.21 -6.60 -10.77
N THR A 223 20.21 -7.13 -11.45
CA THR A 223 20.90 -8.35 -11.03
C THR A 223 22.40 -8.25 -11.33
N ASP A 224 23.21 -9.02 -10.58
CA ASP A 224 24.65 -9.12 -10.81
C ASP A 224 24.98 -9.77 -12.15
N PHE A 225 26.26 -9.84 -12.48
CA PHE A 225 26.78 -10.34 -13.76
C PHE A 225 26.64 -11.86 -13.92
N SER A 226 26.45 -12.62 -12.85
CA SER A 226 26.47 -14.08 -12.89
C SER A 226 25.31 -14.66 -13.68
N SER A 227 25.50 -15.89 -14.21
CA SER A 227 24.41 -16.66 -14.78
C SER A 227 23.44 -17.10 -13.69
N LYS A 228 22.13 -16.92 -13.91
CA LYS A 228 21.08 -17.31 -12.97
C LYS A 228 19.72 -17.40 -13.63
N THR A 229 18.78 -17.97 -12.92
CA THR A 229 17.35 -17.89 -13.24
C THR A 229 16.66 -16.93 -12.27
N LEU A 230 15.94 -15.96 -12.83
CA LEU A 230 15.05 -15.06 -12.11
C LEU A 230 13.65 -15.66 -12.15
N SER A 231 12.97 -15.69 -11.01
CA SER A 231 11.56 -16.10 -10.92
C SER A 231 10.73 -14.87 -10.56
N ILE A 232 9.81 -14.47 -11.42
CA ILE A 232 8.98 -13.28 -11.27
C ILE A 232 7.52 -13.73 -11.21
N ASN A 233 6.85 -13.46 -10.11
CA ASN A 233 5.42 -13.75 -9.98
C ASN A 233 4.62 -12.77 -10.85
N VAL A 234 3.61 -13.29 -11.53
CA VAL A 234 2.67 -12.50 -12.32
C VAL A 234 1.26 -12.86 -11.88
N THR A 235 0.52 -11.84 -11.44
CA THR A 235 -0.91 -11.98 -11.14
C THR A 235 -1.72 -11.63 -12.39
N SER A 236 -2.57 -12.55 -12.81
CA SER A 236 -3.45 -12.34 -13.97
C SER A 236 -4.76 -13.08 -13.81
N ASN A 237 -5.83 -12.51 -14.32
CA ASN A 237 -7.13 -13.15 -14.48
C ASN A 237 -7.40 -13.55 -15.95
N SER A 238 -6.37 -13.51 -16.80
CA SER A 238 -6.45 -13.83 -18.23
C SER A 238 -5.27 -14.71 -18.63
N GLU A 239 -5.35 -15.30 -19.81
CA GLU A 239 -4.19 -15.86 -20.50
C GLU A 239 -3.20 -14.74 -20.85
N TRP A 240 -1.92 -15.05 -20.85
CA TRP A 240 -0.88 -14.12 -21.26
C TRP A 240 0.35 -14.84 -21.82
N THR A 241 1.08 -14.12 -22.65
CA THR A 241 2.32 -14.58 -23.26
C THR A 241 3.45 -13.63 -22.90
N VAL A 242 4.69 -14.12 -23.00
CA VAL A 242 5.89 -13.32 -22.81
C VAL A 242 6.72 -13.30 -24.07
N VAL A 243 7.23 -12.11 -24.42
CA VAL A 243 8.15 -11.92 -25.55
C VAL A 243 9.29 -10.99 -25.17
N LYS A 244 10.43 -11.16 -25.82
CA LYS A 244 11.51 -10.16 -25.79
C LYS A 244 11.16 -9.05 -26.78
N GLU A 245 11.36 -7.80 -26.40
CA GLU A 245 11.19 -6.68 -27.34
C GLU A 245 12.24 -6.75 -28.47
N ASP A 246 13.46 -7.15 -28.12
CA ASP A 246 14.51 -7.51 -29.10
C ASP A 246 14.68 -9.03 -29.15
N GLU A 247 14.15 -9.66 -30.18
CA GLU A 247 14.25 -11.10 -30.42
C GLU A 247 15.71 -11.57 -30.61
N GLY A 248 16.64 -10.66 -30.95
CA GLY A 248 18.06 -10.94 -31.12
C GLY A 248 18.81 -11.22 -29.82
N LEU A 249 18.23 -10.95 -28.66
CA LEU A 249 18.90 -11.17 -27.37
C LEU A 249 19.10 -12.66 -27.09
N GLN A 250 20.35 -13.09 -27.08
CA GLN A 250 20.76 -14.49 -26.83
C GLN A 250 21.03 -14.77 -25.32
N TRP A 251 21.25 -13.73 -24.55
CA TRP A 251 21.66 -13.85 -23.14
C TRP A 251 20.48 -14.02 -22.14
N LEU A 252 19.26 -13.85 -22.63
CA LEU A 252 18.03 -13.98 -21.85
C LEU A 252 17.11 -14.98 -22.55
N ASN A 253 16.61 -15.98 -21.82
CA ASN A 253 15.67 -16.95 -22.33
C ASN A 253 14.58 -17.23 -21.31
N PHE A 254 13.40 -17.60 -21.81
CA PHE A 254 12.24 -17.99 -20.98
C PHE A 254 12.17 -19.54 -20.93
N GLU A 255 11.75 -20.07 -19.80
CA GLU A 255 11.42 -21.49 -19.65
C GLU A 255 10.08 -21.79 -20.32
N ASP A 256 9.08 -20.98 -20.01
CA ASP A 256 7.74 -21.00 -20.60
C ASP A 256 7.40 -19.63 -21.19
N ILE A 257 6.58 -19.61 -22.22
CA ILE A 257 6.15 -18.39 -22.92
C ILE A 257 4.64 -18.17 -22.92
N TYR A 258 3.86 -19.14 -22.43
CA TYR A 258 2.40 -19.10 -22.38
C TYR A 258 1.91 -19.48 -20.98
N PHE A 259 0.94 -18.72 -20.47
CA PHE A 259 0.40 -18.87 -19.12
C PHE A 259 -1.11 -18.64 -19.09
N GLU A 260 -1.79 -19.31 -18.17
CA GLU A 260 -3.22 -19.14 -17.87
C GLU A 260 -3.38 -18.64 -16.42
N GLY A 261 -3.96 -17.45 -16.23
CA GLY A 261 -4.12 -16.86 -14.89
C GLY A 261 -2.78 -16.52 -14.22
N ASN A 262 -2.71 -16.68 -12.90
CA ASN A 262 -1.48 -16.44 -12.15
C ASN A 262 -0.37 -17.39 -12.58
N GLY A 263 0.85 -16.86 -12.68
CA GLY A 263 2.00 -17.66 -13.11
C GLY A 263 3.31 -17.16 -12.54
N VAL A 264 4.36 -17.97 -12.72
CA VAL A 264 5.74 -17.60 -12.38
C VAL A 264 6.54 -17.57 -13.68
N LEU A 265 7.00 -16.39 -14.08
CA LEU A 265 7.88 -16.22 -15.22
C LEU A 265 9.31 -16.52 -14.79
N ASN A 266 9.88 -17.62 -15.30
CA ASN A 266 11.26 -17.98 -15.12
C ASN A 266 12.11 -17.47 -16.29
N VAL A 267 13.06 -16.57 -15.97
CA VAL A 267 13.95 -15.93 -16.94
C VAL A 267 15.37 -16.38 -16.67
N SER A 268 15.94 -17.16 -17.58
CA SER A 268 17.34 -17.59 -17.49
C SER A 268 18.26 -16.58 -18.14
N LEU A 269 19.27 -16.15 -17.38
CA LEU A 269 20.31 -15.21 -17.82
C LEU A 269 21.64 -15.93 -17.95
N THR A 270 22.37 -15.69 -19.02
CA THR A 270 23.79 -16.08 -19.10
C THR A 270 24.66 -15.08 -18.34
N GLU A 271 25.90 -15.45 -18.07
CA GLU A 271 26.89 -14.54 -17.46
C GLU A 271 27.18 -13.33 -18.38
N ASN A 272 27.32 -12.14 -17.78
CA ASN A 272 27.69 -10.93 -18.49
C ASN A 272 29.20 -10.68 -18.40
N ASN A 273 29.96 -11.26 -19.31
CA ASN A 273 31.41 -11.08 -19.42
C ASN A 273 31.78 -9.81 -20.20
N GLY A 274 30.85 -8.95 -20.51
CA GLY A 274 31.09 -7.66 -21.15
C GLY A 274 31.59 -6.62 -20.15
N ASN A 275 31.85 -5.43 -20.62
CA ASN A 275 32.32 -4.29 -19.85
C ASN A 275 31.22 -3.23 -19.60
N ALA A 276 29.97 -3.57 -19.82
CA ALA A 276 28.84 -2.68 -19.66
C ALA A 276 27.59 -3.42 -19.19
N ILE A 277 26.73 -2.69 -18.48
CA ILE A 277 25.40 -3.15 -18.10
C ILE A 277 24.61 -3.46 -19.37
N ARG A 278 23.93 -4.60 -19.40
CA ARG A 278 23.01 -4.95 -20.47
C ARG A 278 21.57 -4.91 -20.00
N THR A 279 20.68 -4.48 -20.88
CA THR A 279 19.27 -4.27 -20.57
C THR A 279 18.41 -5.04 -21.56
N ALA A 280 17.36 -5.70 -21.04
CA ALA A 280 16.32 -6.32 -21.83
C ALA A 280 14.96 -5.76 -21.43
N PHE A 281 14.09 -5.57 -22.41
CA PHE A 281 12.68 -5.27 -22.23
C PHE A 281 11.87 -6.52 -22.51
N VAL A 282 11.21 -7.02 -21.49
CA VAL A 282 10.36 -8.22 -21.56
C VAL A 282 8.91 -7.76 -21.52
N LYS A 283 8.14 -8.06 -22.55
CA LYS A 283 6.74 -7.72 -22.65
C LYS A 283 5.85 -8.89 -22.28
N LEU A 284 4.92 -8.67 -21.39
CA LEU A 284 3.82 -9.55 -21.07
C LEU A 284 2.59 -9.05 -21.85
N LEU A 285 1.92 -9.94 -22.56
CA LEU A 285 0.88 -9.60 -23.51
C LEU A 285 -0.35 -10.47 -23.25
N THR A 286 -1.53 -9.89 -23.11
CA THR A 286 -2.77 -10.67 -23.19
C THR A 286 -3.10 -11.04 -24.63
N PRO A 287 -3.99 -12.00 -24.90
CA PRO A 287 -4.43 -12.30 -26.27
C PRO A 287 -4.94 -11.05 -26.99
N GLU A 288 -4.67 -10.96 -28.29
CA GLU A 288 -5.33 -9.99 -29.16
C GLU A 288 -6.79 -10.38 -29.33
N VAL A 289 -7.70 -9.43 -29.09
CA VAL A 289 -9.12 -9.60 -29.27
C VAL A 289 -9.61 -8.52 -30.23
N GLU A 290 -10.50 -8.91 -31.16
CA GLU A 290 -11.10 -7.98 -32.13
C GLU A 290 -11.75 -6.80 -31.39
N ASP A 291 -11.45 -5.59 -31.83
CA ASP A 291 -11.94 -4.33 -31.27
C ASP A 291 -11.47 -3.95 -29.84
N ALA A 292 -10.43 -4.59 -29.30
CA ALA A 292 -9.85 -4.20 -28.01
C ALA A 292 -8.34 -4.00 -28.08
N GLU A 293 -7.84 -3.02 -27.34
CA GLU A 293 -6.40 -2.85 -27.14
C GLU A 293 -5.87 -3.98 -26.24
N GLN A 294 -4.83 -4.65 -26.74
CA GLN A 294 -4.10 -5.65 -25.96
C GLN A 294 -3.51 -5.04 -24.69
N VAL A 295 -3.67 -5.69 -23.54
CA VAL A 295 -3.01 -5.26 -22.32
C VAL A 295 -1.55 -5.68 -22.39
N VAL A 296 -0.66 -4.70 -22.30
CA VAL A 296 0.80 -4.89 -22.37
C VAL A 296 1.43 -4.40 -21.07
N LYS A 297 2.28 -5.24 -20.47
CA LYS A 297 3.13 -4.86 -19.34
C LYS A 297 4.58 -5.11 -19.72
N THR A 298 5.47 -4.22 -19.28
CA THR A 298 6.89 -4.35 -19.55
C THR A 298 7.66 -4.55 -18.26
N ILE A 299 8.55 -5.55 -18.26
CA ILE A 299 9.55 -5.76 -17.22
C ILE A 299 10.91 -5.39 -17.82
N ILE A 300 11.62 -4.51 -17.15
CA ILE A 300 12.98 -4.13 -17.52
C ILE A 300 13.94 -5.00 -16.70
N ILE A 301 14.79 -5.77 -17.37
CA ILE A 301 15.83 -6.57 -16.72
C ILE A 301 17.19 -5.95 -17.05
N ARG A 302 17.91 -5.53 -16.01
CA ARG A 302 19.26 -4.96 -16.14
C ARG A 302 20.24 -5.88 -15.43
N GLN A 303 21.21 -6.36 -16.17
CA GLN A 303 22.28 -7.21 -15.63
C GLN A 303 23.59 -6.43 -15.65
N ALA A 304 24.23 -6.36 -14.48
CA ALA A 304 25.54 -5.76 -14.36
C ALA A 304 26.58 -6.47 -15.24
N HIS A 305 27.67 -5.80 -15.51
CA HIS A 305 28.89 -6.45 -16.00
C HIS A 305 29.71 -6.98 -14.82
N ASP A 306 30.64 -7.87 -15.10
CA ASP A 306 31.69 -8.26 -14.14
C ASP A 306 32.57 -7.02 -13.89
N PRO A 307 32.59 -6.46 -12.68
CA PRO A 307 33.54 -5.39 -12.38
C PRO A 307 34.95 -5.97 -12.43
N ALA A 308 35.68 -5.60 -13.44
CA ALA A 308 37.08 -6.06 -13.58
C ALA A 308 37.86 -5.71 -12.31
N PRO A 309 38.54 -6.67 -11.69
CA PRO A 309 39.32 -6.38 -10.51
C PRO A 309 40.51 -5.49 -10.85
N GLU A 310 40.78 -4.51 -10.01
CA GLU A 310 42.02 -3.74 -10.03
C GLU A 310 43.09 -4.56 -9.33
N TYR A 311 44.06 -5.04 -10.09
CA TYR A 311 45.19 -5.80 -9.59
C TYR A 311 46.40 -4.88 -9.41
N ASN A 312 46.92 -4.83 -8.19
CA ASN A 312 48.01 -3.95 -7.80
C ASN A 312 49.19 -4.79 -7.31
N GLU A 313 50.25 -4.81 -8.06
CA GLU A 313 51.56 -5.32 -7.57
C GLU A 313 52.17 -4.31 -6.64
N TYR A 314 53.00 -4.77 -5.68
CA TYR A 314 53.70 -3.86 -4.78
C TYR A 314 54.99 -3.32 -5.44
N ASP A 315 54.80 -2.65 -6.59
CA ASP A 315 55.88 -1.96 -7.26
C ASP A 315 56.25 -0.60 -6.59
N GLU A 316 57.24 0.09 -7.18
CA GLU A 316 57.71 1.36 -6.64
C GLU A 316 56.60 2.44 -6.58
N TYR A 317 55.65 2.44 -7.54
CA TYR A 317 54.57 3.42 -7.62
C TYR A 317 53.46 3.11 -6.63
N GLU A 318 53.04 1.87 -6.52
CA GLU A 318 52.04 1.45 -5.57
C GLU A 318 52.49 1.65 -4.14
N LEU A 319 53.78 1.40 -3.84
CA LEU A 319 54.35 1.58 -2.51
C LEU A 319 54.44 3.05 -2.06
N ASP A 320 54.41 4.03 -2.97
CA ASP A 320 54.36 5.44 -2.63
C ASP A 320 53.01 5.82 -1.94
N GLU A 321 51.97 5.04 -2.19
CA GLU A 321 50.64 5.20 -1.54
C GLU A 321 50.57 4.57 -0.14
N TRP A 322 51.54 3.72 0.20
CA TRP A 322 51.61 3.07 1.50
C TRP A 322 52.58 3.74 2.46
N ILE A 323 52.23 3.83 3.71
CA ILE A 323 53.00 4.46 4.76
C ILE A 323 53.54 3.38 5.69
N ILE A 324 54.79 3.49 6.10
CA ILE A 324 55.41 2.58 7.06
C ILE A 324 55.33 3.17 8.46
N ASN A 325 54.79 2.42 9.40
CA ASN A 325 54.83 2.74 10.81
C ASN A 325 56.23 2.45 11.36
N GLY A 326 57.11 3.42 11.31
CA GLY A 326 58.48 3.34 11.87
C GLY A 326 59.09 4.73 12.11
N PRO A 327 60.18 4.84 12.86
CA PRO A 327 60.74 6.12 13.27
C PRO A 327 61.20 7.01 12.10
N ASP A 328 61.38 6.47 10.92
CA ASP A 328 61.95 7.20 9.78
C ASP A 328 60.99 7.35 8.59
N ASN A 329 59.74 6.79 8.62
CA ASN A 329 58.75 6.82 7.54
C ASN A 329 59.34 6.44 6.14
N LYS A 330 60.37 5.63 6.09
CA LYS A 330 61.00 5.22 4.83
C LYS A 330 60.84 3.72 4.60
N LEU A 331 60.23 3.36 3.47
CA LEU A 331 60.16 1.99 2.97
C LEU A 331 61.52 1.27 2.95
N SER A 332 62.57 2.01 2.66
CA SER A 332 63.92 1.46 2.42
C SER A 332 64.57 0.79 3.61
N SER A 333 64.02 0.93 4.85
CA SER A 333 64.62 0.31 6.05
C SER A 333 63.91 -0.99 6.49
N LEU A 334 62.75 -1.34 5.96
CA LEU A 334 61.89 -2.40 6.51
C LEU A 334 61.21 -3.31 5.53
N ALA A 335 61.08 -2.90 4.25
CA ALA A 335 60.51 -3.72 3.17
C ALA A 335 61.53 -3.74 2.00
N THR A 336 61.92 -4.90 1.56
CA THR A 336 62.68 -5.02 0.32
C THR A 336 61.71 -5.20 -0.83
N VAL A 337 61.74 -4.27 -1.77
CA VAL A 337 61.04 -4.35 -3.03
C VAL A 337 61.94 -5.17 -3.98
N GLY A 338 61.50 -6.38 -4.26
CA GLY A 338 61.97 -7.16 -5.40
C GLY A 338 60.70 -7.42 -6.23
N ASP A 339 60.52 -8.64 -6.72
CA ASP A 339 59.25 -9.04 -7.31
C ASP A 339 58.12 -9.14 -6.26
N ASP A 340 58.44 -9.07 -4.96
CA ASP A 340 57.53 -9.22 -3.84
C ASP A 340 57.79 -8.22 -2.72
N LEU A 341 56.75 -7.79 -2.01
CA LEU A 341 56.87 -6.98 -0.83
C LEU A 341 57.26 -7.84 0.40
N LYS A 342 58.42 -7.64 0.95
CA LYS A 342 58.88 -8.29 2.19
C LYS A 342 58.86 -7.33 3.35
N ILE A 343 58.00 -7.59 4.35
CA ILE A 343 57.90 -6.79 5.57
C ILE A 343 58.63 -7.53 6.69
N GLN A 344 59.67 -6.91 7.28
CA GLN A 344 60.47 -7.50 8.33
C GLN A 344 60.09 -7.00 9.73
N GLY A 345 60.23 -7.88 10.73
CA GLY A 345 59.95 -7.56 12.12
C GLY A 345 58.44 -7.42 12.38
N ALA A 346 58.11 -6.78 13.51
CA ALA A 346 56.74 -6.48 13.91
C ALA A 346 56.19 -5.22 13.21
N GLN A 347 56.40 -5.12 11.91
CA GLN A 347 56.08 -3.95 11.12
C GLN A 347 54.80 -4.14 10.34
N LYS A 348 54.09 -3.04 10.06
CA LYS A 348 52.96 -2.98 9.17
C LYS A 348 53.14 -1.77 8.27
N ILE A 349 52.75 -1.95 7.00
CA ILE A 349 52.48 -0.81 6.13
C ILE A 349 51.00 -0.53 6.16
N HIS A 350 50.61 0.68 5.88
CA HIS A 350 49.19 1.07 5.91
C HIS A 350 48.85 2.09 4.82
N ARG A 351 47.61 2.07 4.35
CA ARG A 351 47.08 3.01 3.38
C ARG A 351 45.76 3.58 3.91
N TYR A 352 45.62 4.90 3.79
CA TYR A 352 44.37 5.60 4.10
C TYR A 352 43.41 5.64 2.89
N HIS A 353 42.17 5.96 3.14
CA HIS A 353 41.16 6.22 2.14
C HIS A 353 40.90 5.05 1.18
N MET A 354 41.07 3.84 1.66
CA MET A 354 40.68 2.65 0.90
C MET A 354 39.17 2.56 0.87
N PRO A 355 38.55 2.52 -0.33
CA PRO A 355 37.07 2.51 -0.43
C PRO A 355 36.43 1.23 0.12
N SER A 356 35.17 1.30 0.50
CA SER A 356 34.39 0.08 0.77
C SER A 356 34.40 -0.83 -0.44
N GLY A 357 34.72 -2.11 -0.23
CA GLY A 357 34.84 -3.04 -1.36
C GLY A 357 35.31 -4.43 -1.01
N ASN A 358 35.57 -5.17 -2.06
CA ASN A 358 36.10 -6.52 -1.96
C ASN A 358 37.61 -6.51 -2.21
N TYR A 359 38.34 -7.09 -1.29
CA TYR A 359 39.79 -7.11 -1.32
C TYR A 359 40.30 -8.53 -1.28
N ASP A 360 41.34 -8.82 -2.08
CA ASP A 360 42.14 -10.02 -2.00
C ASP A 360 43.59 -9.63 -1.86
N PHE A 361 44.26 -10.13 -0.82
CA PHE A 361 45.68 -9.94 -0.54
C PHE A 361 46.40 -11.25 -0.81
N TYR A 362 47.32 -11.23 -1.74
CA TYR A 362 48.09 -12.39 -2.17
C TYR A 362 49.30 -12.55 -1.27
N PHE A 363 49.15 -13.39 -0.25
CA PHE A 363 50.20 -13.75 0.69
C PHE A 363 51.06 -14.89 0.10
N LYS A 364 52.34 -14.75 0.15
CA LYS A 364 53.31 -15.77 -0.34
C LYS A 364 53.79 -16.68 0.76
N GLU A 365 54.46 -16.09 1.76
CA GLU A 365 55.02 -16.82 2.90
C GLU A 365 55.28 -15.94 4.11
N ALA A 366 55.52 -16.56 5.23
CA ALA A 366 56.03 -15.90 6.42
C ALA A 366 57.02 -16.81 7.16
N SER A 367 57.97 -16.21 7.83
CA SER A 367 58.88 -16.97 8.70
C SER A 367 58.13 -17.66 9.82
N ALA A 368 58.67 -18.76 10.34
CA ALA A 368 58.11 -19.49 11.46
C ALA A 368 57.97 -18.56 12.67
N GLY A 369 56.79 -18.52 13.26
CA GLY A 369 56.45 -17.64 14.39
C GLY A 369 55.98 -16.24 14.02
N SER A 370 56.05 -15.85 12.75
CA SER A 370 55.44 -14.61 12.27
C SER A 370 53.94 -14.71 12.16
N MET A 371 53.22 -13.64 12.45
CA MET A 371 51.76 -13.55 12.33
C MET A 371 51.39 -12.62 11.21
N PRO A 372 51.11 -13.11 9.99
CA PRO A 372 50.51 -12.28 8.94
C PRO A 372 49.22 -11.65 9.40
N VAL A 373 49.04 -10.37 9.11
CA VAL A 373 47.88 -9.59 9.55
C VAL A 373 47.40 -8.67 8.45
N ILE A 374 46.05 -8.51 8.40
CA ILE A 374 45.37 -7.47 7.65
C ILE A 374 44.35 -6.83 8.58
N TYR A 375 44.37 -5.49 8.67
CA TYR A 375 43.38 -4.74 9.45
C TYR A 375 42.63 -3.79 8.53
N PHE A 376 41.35 -3.68 8.73
CA PHE A 376 40.48 -2.68 8.16
C PHE A 376 39.86 -1.85 9.26
N GLN A 377 40.29 -0.59 9.37
CA GLN A 377 39.86 0.32 10.44
C GLN A 377 39.00 1.44 9.86
N SER A 378 37.81 1.66 10.43
CA SER A 378 36.94 2.80 10.14
C SER A 378 36.22 3.22 11.42
N GLY A 379 36.45 4.45 11.88
CA GLY A 379 35.96 4.91 13.17
C GLY A 379 36.43 4.03 14.33
N ASP A 380 35.49 3.51 15.11
CA ASP A 380 35.76 2.62 16.23
C ASP A 380 35.89 1.15 15.86
N LEU A 381 35.55 0.81 14.61
CA LEU A 381 35.61 -0.55 14.08
C LEU A 381 37.01 -0.87 13.53
N ASP A 382 37.54 -2.00 13.95
CA ASP A 382 38.81 -2.56 13.49
C ASP A 382 38.61 -4.05 13.22
N PHE A 383 38.39 -4.37 11.95
CA PHE A 383 38.17 -5.71 11.47
C PHE A 383 39.51 -6.37 11.12
N ARG A 384 39.84 -7.49 11.75
CA ARG A 384 41.18 -8.05 11.75
C ARG A 384 41.26 -9.45 11.20
N TRP A 385 42.08 -9.63 10.22
CA TRP A 385 42.59 -10.90 9.78
C TRP A 385 43.94 -11.19 10.45
N HIS A 386 44.00 -12.16 11.34
CA HIS A 386 45.24 -12.60 12.02
C HIS A 386 45.50 -14.06 11.75
N THR A 387 46.72 -14.46 11.97
CA THR A 387 47.07 -15.88 12.12
C THR A 387 47.62 -16.16 13.54
N ASN A 388 47.56 -17.42 13.93
CA ASN A 388 48.24 -17.93 15.13
C ASN A 388 49.25 -18.99 14.70
N PRO A 389 50.53 -18.64 14.49
CA PRO A 389 51.53 -19.56 13.96
C PRO A 389 51.83 -20.70 14.91
N THR A 390 51.70 -20.51 16.24
CA THR A 390 51.88 -21.58 17.23
C THR A 390 50.82 -22.66 17.12
N ALA A 391 49.57 -22.26 16.76
CA ALA A 391 48.47 -23.17 16.58
C ALA A 391 48.32 -23.64 15.11
N GLY A 392 49.07 -23.04 14.16
CA GLY A 392 48.92 -23.30 12.72
C GLY A 392 47.54 -23.01 12.19
N LYS A 393 46.93 -21.90 12.65
CA LYS A 393 45.53 -21.52 12.34
C LYS A 393 45.37 -20.03 12.10
N THR A 394 44.27 -19.68 11.43
CA THR A 394 43.75 -18.31 11.44
C THR A 394 43.32 -17.89 12.86
N ASN A 395 43.26 -16.60 13.11
CA ASN A 395 42.84 -16.03 14.39
C ASN A 395 42.03 -14.73 14.11
N LEU A 396 40.76 -14.94 13.73
CA LEU A 396 39.88 -13.88 13.25
C LEU A 396 39.34 -13.06 14.44
N LYS A 397 39.39 -11.74 14.32
CA LYS A 397 39.00 -10.82 15.39
C LYS A 397 38.33 -9.56 14.86
N VAL A 398 37.50 -8.97 15.71
CA VAL A 398 37.01 -7.60 15.55
C VAL A 398 37.31 -6.84 16.85
N VAL A 399 37.85 -5.64 16.74
CA VAL A 399 37.89 -4.69 17.85
C VAL A 399 36.90 -3.58 17.53
N ASP A 400 35.91 -3.38 18.38
CA ASP A 400 34.91 -2.38 18.20
C ASP A 400 34.69 -1.62 19.51
N LYS A 401 34.69 -0.27 19.44
CA LYS A 401 34.67 0.60 20.62
C LYS A 401 35.65 0.17 21.74
N GLY A 402 36.85 -0.23 21.31
CA GLY A 402 37.94 -0.65 22.21
C GLY A 402 37.78 -2.05 22.82
N LYS A 403 36.79 -2.84 22.40
CA LYS A 403 36.59 -4.23 22.84
C LYS A 403 36.90 -5.22 21.74
N GLU A 404 37.76 -6.20 22.09
CA GLU A 404 38.10 -7.29 21.17
C GLU A 404 37.09 -8.43 21.30
N LYS A 405 36.61 -8.90 20.16
CA LYS A 405 35.79 -10.09 19.97
C LYS A 405 36.54 -11.07 19.07
N SER A 406 36.87 -12.26 19.61
CA SER A 406 37.49 -13.35 18.85
C SER A 406 36.46 -14.29 18.29
N PHE A 407 36.70 -14.82 17.06
CA PHE A 407 35.84 -15.76 16.36
C PHE A 407 36.50 -17.12 16.26
N ASP A 408 36.81 -17.72 17.42
CA ASP A 408 37.56 -18.97 17.52
C ASP A 408 36.92 -20.15 16.77
N ASN A 409 35.61 -20.17 16.66
CA ASN A 409 34.85 -21.19 15.93
C ASN A 409 34.97 -21.07 14.40
N LEU A 410 35.48 -19.94 13.88
CA LEU A 410 35.72 -19.70 12.45
C LEU A 410 37.17 -19.94 12.06
N ASN A 411 38.06 -20.22 13.02
CA ASN A 411 39.48 -20.41 12.76
C ASN A 411 39.76 -21.73 12.05
N VAL A 412 40.51 -21.66 10.97
CA VAL A 412 40.89 -22.79 10.12
C VAL A 412 42.40 -22.95 10.03
N ALA A 413 42.88 -24.10 9.57
CA ALA A 413 44.30 -24.32 9.35
C ALA A 413 44.89 -23.27 8.43
N PHE A 414 46.10 -22.77 8.77
CA PHE A 414 46.85 -21.81 7.99
C PHE A 414 48.34 -22.19 8.00
N ASP A 415 48.91 -22.36 6.82
CA ASP A 415 50.32 -22.68 6.66
C ASP A 415 51.10 -21.40 6.28
N ASN A 416 51.93 -20.92 7.19
CA ASN A 416 52.78 -19.76 6.94
C ASN A 416 53.78 -19.91 5.81
N ALA A 417 54.13 -21.14 5.41
CA ALA A 417 55.07 -21.43 4.36
C ALA A 417 54.47 -21.65 2.98
N ALA A 418 53.15 -21.57 2.89
CA ALA A 418 52.41 -21.75 1.65
C ALA A 418 51.75 -20.44 1.20
N PRO A 419 51.60 -20.23 -0.14
CA PRO A 419 50.82 -19.12 -0.68
C PRO A 419 49.34 -19.24 -0.32
N HIS A 420 48.70 -18.11 0.05
CA HIS A 420 47.30 -17.99 0.34
C HIS A 420 46.71 -16.70 -0.21
N VAL A 421 45.41 -16.68 -0.47
CA VAL A 421 44.66 -15.46 -0.75
C VAL A 421 43.81 -15.14 0.47
N LEU A 422 44.11 -14.02 1.14
CA LEU A 422 43.38 -13.54 2.28
C LEU A 422 42.36 -12.51 1.81
N GLY A 423 41.09 -12.89 1.81
CA GLY A 423 40.02 -12.07 1.26
C GLY A 423 39.22 -11.35 2.34
N ILE A 424 38.77 -10.14 2.01
CA ILE A 424 37.75 -9.38 2.71
C ILE A 424 36.65 -9.09 1.72
N ARG A 425 35.39 -9.36 2.10
CA ARG A 425 34.22 -8.98 1.29
C ARG A 425 33.32 -8.08 2.11
N MET A 426 32.82 -7.03 1.49
CA MET A 426 31.92 -6.06 2.09
C MET A 426 30.60 -6.02 1.34
N SER A 427 29.51 -6.02 2.07
CA SER A 427 28.14 -5.93 1.55
C SER A 427 27.21 -5.25 2.55
N GLY A 428 26.01 -4.88 2.12
CA GLY A 428 24.92 -4.50 3.03
C GLY A 428 24.13 -5.72 3.50
N ASP A 429 23.66 -5.72 4.74
CA ASP A 429 22.60 -6.64 5.16
C ASP A 429 21.21 -6.16 4.68
N LYS A 430 20.15 -6.87 5.07
CA LYS A 430 18.76 -6.51 4.72
C LYS A 430 18.31 -5.11 5.21
N ASP A 431 18.98 -4.57 6.21
CA ASP A 431 18.70 -3.26 6.80
C ASP A 431 19.73 -2.20 6.36
N GLY A 432 20.66 -2.57 5.49
CA GLY A 432 21.70 -1.71 4.92
C GLY A 432 22.96 -1.56 5.78
N TYR A 433 23.11 -2.29 6.88
CA TYR A 433 24.31 -2.25 7.70
C TYR A 433 25.48 -2.97 7.05
N LEU A 434 26.69 -2.46 7.29
CA LEU A 434 27.93 -3.04 6.77
C LEU A 434 28.16 -4.44 7.32
N VAL A 435 28.28 -5.40 6.41
CA VAL A 435 28.75 -6.77 6.67
C VAL A 435 30.14 -6.93 6.10
N MET A 436 31.09 -7.34 6.94
CA MET A 436 32.45 -7.68 6.53
C MET A 436 32.70 -9.17 6.74
N SER A 437 33.20 -9.84 5.71
CA SER A 437 33.46 -11.28 5.73
C SER A 437 34.94 -11.59 5.53
N TRP A 438 35.44 -12.59 6.26
CA TRP A 438 36.80 -13.15 6.07
C TRP A 438 36.75 -14.30 5.06
N LEU A 439 37.68 -14.29 4.12
CA LEU A 439 37.87 -15.40 3.18
C LEU A 439 39.30 -15.90 3.23
N LEU A 440 39.47 -17.21 3.04
CA LEU A 440 40.76 -17.85 2.80
C LEU A 440 40.64 -18.67 1.52
N ASP A 441 41.51 -18.40 0.56
CA ASP A 441 41.55 -19.09 -0.72
C ASP A 441 40.17 -19.15 -1.42
N GLY A 442 39.45 -18.00 -1.41
CA GLY A 442 38.12 -17.84 -1.98
C GLY A 442 36.96 -18.39 -1.13
N LYS A 443 37.25 -19.11 -0.03
CA LYS A 443 36.21 -19.69 0.84
C LYS A 443 35.88 -18.73 1.99
N VAL A 444 34.60 -18.37 2.13
CA VAL A 444 34.10 -17.58 3.26
C VAL A 444 34.23 -18.38 4.56
N LEU A 445 34.89 -17.79 5.55
CA LEU A 445 35.08 -18.36 6.90
C LEU A 445 33.96 -17.91 7.84
N GLY A 446 33.53 -16.66 7.71
CA GLY A 446 32.48 -16.06 8.50
C GLY A 446 32.44 -14.55 8.31
N SER A 447 31.52 -13.89 9.01
CA SER A 447 31.29 -12.46 8.87
C SER A 447 30.96 -11.77 10.18
N TYR A 448 31.09 -10.45 10.19
CA TYR A 448 30.68 -9.54 11.24
C TYR A 448 29.78 -8.45 10.63
N THR A 449 28.66 -8.17 11.30
CA THR A 449 27.76 -7.09 10.93
C THR A 449 27.88 -5.94 11.91
N ALA A 450 28.09 -4.74 11.39
CA ALA A 450 28.15 -3.52 12.18
C ALA A 450 26.75 -2.89 12.29
N ASP A 451 25.85 -3.55 13.02
CA ASP A 451 24.42 -3.21 13.14
C ASP A 451 24.05 -2.51 14.46
N GLY A 452 25.02 -2.24 15.32
CA GLY A 452 24.77 -1.62 16.63
C GLY A 452 23.93 -2.48 17.57
N SER A 453 23.79 -3.77 17.31
CA SER A 453 22.93 -4.69 18.10
C SER A 453 23.32 -4.79 19.58
N ASP A 454 24.55 -4.42 19.92
CA ASP A 454 25.04 -4.22 21.28
C ASP A 454 25.48 -2.76 21.43
N ILE A 455 25.22 -2.16 22.58
CA ILE A 455 25.69 -0.79 22.91
C ILE A 455 27.24 -0.63 22.79
N GLN A 456 27.95 -1.72 22.72
CA GLN A 456 29.40 -1.80 22.56
C GLN A 456 29.83 -2.09 21.12
N THR A 457 28.92 -2.13 20.18
CA THR A 457 29.19 -2.30 18.75
C THR A 457 28.90 -1.02 17.98
N SER A 458 29.61 -0.83 16.89
CA SER A 458 29.40 0.29 15.98
C SER A 458 28.18 0.01 15.09
N GLU A 459 27.44 1.06 14.78
CA GLU A 459 26.43 1.08 13.74
C GLU A 459 27.04 1.74 12.52
N MET A 460 27.15 1.02 11.41
CA MET A 460 27.78 1.50 10.19
C MET A 460 26.96 1.05 8.98
N ILE A 461 26.48 2.01 8.20
CA ILE A 461 25.76 1.73 6.95
C ILE A 461 26.76 1.42 5.85
N PHE A 462 26.48 0.37 5.08
CA PHE A 462 27.26 0.04 3.91
C PHE A 462 27.06 1.10 2.82
N SER A 463 28.11 1.81 2.48
CA SER A 463 28.08 2.92 1.52
C SER A 463 29.43 3.05 0.83
N LYS A 464 29.42 3.51 -0.41
CA LYS A 464 30.64 3.86 -1.16
C LYS A 464 31.47 4.98 -0.50
N ASP A 465 30.84 5.78 0.38
CA ASP A 465 31.49 6.88 1.09
C ASP A 465 32.18 6.43 2.39
N VAL A 466 32.03 5.15 2.76
CA VAL A 466 32.77 4.57 3.89
C VAL A 466 34.16 4.19 3.44
N GLU A 467 35.14 4.77 4.04
CA GLU A 467 36.57 4.54 3.77
C GLU A 467 37.25 3.83 4.94
N PHE A 468 38.24 3.04 4.60
CA PHE A 468 39.04 2.29 5.56
C PHE A 468 40.50 2.72 5.56
N HIS A 469 41.08 2.69 6.73
CA HIS A 469 42.49 2.67 6.91
C HIS A 469 42.95 1.20 6.97
N VAL A 470 43.66 0.75 5.96
CA VAL A 470 44.04 -0.65 5.81
C VAL A 470 45.52 -0.84 6.20
N PHE A 471 45.78 -1.91 6.96
CA PHE A 471 47.12 -2.31 7.36
C PHE A 471 47.37 -3.73 6.89
N ILE A 472 48.60 -3.98 6.40
CA ILE A 472 49.12 -5.31 6.13
C ILE A 472 50.51 -5.48 6.74
N GLY A 473 50.92 -6.69 7.07
CA GLY A 473 52.25 -6.96 7.59
C GLY A 473 52.29 -8.10 8.59
N ALA A 474 53.07 -7.90 9.65
CA ALA A 474 53.21 -8.86 10.72
C ALA A 474 52.82 -8.26 12.06
N TYR A 475 52.15 -9.04 12.90
CA TYR A 475 51.97 -8.74 14.33
C TYR A 475 52.79 -9.69 15.11
N GLU A 476 53.87 -9.17 15.77
CA GLU A 476 54.51 -9.90 16.76
C GLU A 476 55.67 -9.36 17.51
N SER A 477 55.92 -10.05 18.55
CA SER A 477 56.89 -9.74 19.59
C SER A 477 58.30 -10.16 19.24
N GLY A 478 59.12 -9.25 18.82
CA GLY A 478 60.44 -9.22 19.37
C GLY A 478 61.56 -9.94 18.69
N THR A 479 61.48 -10.43 17.45
CA THR A 479 62.69 -10.90 16.75
C THR A 479 62.84 -10.24 15.39
N ALA A 480 63.98 -9.58 15.18
CA ALA A 480 64.36 -8.90 13.95
C ALA A 480 64.40 -9.83 12.70
N ASN A 481 64.21 -11.12 12.90
CA ASN A 481 64.28 -12.14 11.83
C ASN A 481 62.93 -12.60 11.33
N HIS A 482 61.82 -12.16 11.92
CA HIS A 482 60.49 -12.50 11.44
C HIS A 482 60.15 -11.65 10.20
N TYR A 483 59.45 -12.23 9.25
CA TYR A 483 59.03 -11.53 8.05
C TYR A 483 57.71 -12.09 7.49
N THR A 484 57.02 -11.30 6.70
CA THR A 484 55.89 -11.68 5.83
C THR A 484 56.21 -11.25 4.39
N VAL A 485 55.80 -12.04 3.40
CA VAL A 485 55.99 -11.73 1.99
C VAL A 485 54.62 -11.71 1.30
N TRP A 486 54.40 -10.64 0.59
CA TRP A 486 53.14 -10.35 -0.10
C TRP A 486 53.46 -10.09 -1.58
N ASP A 487 52.67 -10.70 -2.49
CA ASP A 487 52.84 -10.60 -3.95
C ASP A 487 52.12 -9.34 -4.47
N ALA A 488 50.83 -9.26 -4.19
CA ALA A 488 49.94 -8.23 -4.70
C ALA A 488 48.73 -8.03 -3.80
N TRP A 489 47.92 -7.09 -4.13
CA TRP A 489 46.55 -6.98 -3.66
C TRP A 489 45.61 -6.63 -4.80
N GLN A 490 44.34 -6.92 -4.62
CA GLN A 490 43.30 -6.71 -5.62
C GLN A 490 42.08 -6.09 -4.97
N TYR A 491 41.50 -5.12 -5.65
CA TYR A 491 40.23 -4.50 -5.29
C TYR A 491 39.18 -4.83 -6.34
N THR A 492 37.96 -5.10 -5.89
CA THR A 492 36.80 -5.27 -6.76
C THR A 492 35.62 -4.48 -6.20
N LEU A 493 35.04 -3.64 -7.03
CA LEU A 493 33.85 -2.86 -6.69
C LEU A 493 32.70 -3.80 -6.28
N PRO A 494 32.06 -3.59 -5.12
CA PRO A 494 30.86 -4.33 -4.76
C PRO A 494 29.75 -4.13 -5.79
N TYR A 495 28.96 -5.18 -6.00
CA TYR A 495 27.77 -5.13 -6.86
C TYR A 495 26.83 -3.97 -6.49
N ASP A 496 26.62 -3.72 -5.19
CA ASP A 496 25.74 -2.68 -4.66
C ASP A 496 26.14 -1.26 -5.07
N PHE A 497 27.40 -1.06 -5.50
CA PHE A 497 27.93 0.25 -5.90
C PHE A 497 28.03 0.44 -7.41
N ILE A 498 27.55 -0.52 -8.19
CA ILE A 498 27.51 -0.40 -9.65
C ILE A 498 26.62 0.78 -10.03
N ASP A 499 27.16 1.68 -10.83
CA ASP A 499 26.38 2.78 -11.42
C ASP A 499 25.47 2.22 -12.51
N TRP A 500 24.17 2.21 -12.20
CA TRP A 500 23.16 1.72 -13.13
C TRP A 500 22.76 2.73 -14.19
N GLY A 501 23.29 3.98 -14.15
CA GLY A 501 22.99 5.05 -15.10
C GLY A 501 21.49 5.35 -15.10
N GLU A 502 21.01 6.13 -14.16
CA GLU A 502 19.61 6.59 -14.10
C GLU A 502 19.34 7.71 -15.08
#